data_5287cf28627ed8615353d94557f9a58b
#
_entry.id   5287cf28627ed8615353d94557f9a58b
#
_cell.length_a   1.000
_cell.length_b   1.000
_cell.length_c   1.000
_cell.angle_alpha   90.00
_cell.angle_beta   90.00
_cell.angle_gamma   90.00
#
_symmetry.space_group_name_H-M   'P 1'
#
loop_
_entity.id
_entity.type
_entity.pdbx_description
1 polymer ?
#
loop_
_entity_poly.entity_id
_entity_poly.type
_entity_poly.pdbx_seq_one_letter_code
_entity_poly.pdbx_strand_id
1 'polypeptide(L)'
;MKKNILLLLLLAFVAFTASAQKKVALLETLNGDKTVQVKGIEMNMVRGELRKAISTQPGFLAFTRTDIDQLMKEHNFQNSGMVDEAQRKHLGEMWGADFICVSTLTKSDAEFYLEAYLIDVESGEISNPATQYGRLEGGTYANLFQICQDLSQELIGYVGNSNNTARPSAPASRGQDFTETAFGLNMRMVYVEGGSFTMGCTSEQGGDCGNDESPNRHTTVNSFYIGMLEVTQSQWEKVMGTSVYQQRDKANPSWPMRGTGADYPMYYVSWEEAKEFCARLSRQTGKTYRLPTEAEWEYAARGGNRSEGTKYSGGWSVDDVAWYDGNSNSSTHVCGTKRANALGVYDMSGNVYEWCEDWYGPYLSYDTNNPRGASSGQARVLRGGSWINYASDCRVAFRDGGTPDARSYGIGFRVVLVP
;
A
#
# COMPACT_ATOMS: atom_id res chain seq x y z
N MET A 1 59.54 -53.24 23.66
CA MET A 1 59.30 -51.78 23.41
C MET A 1 58.01 -51.64 22.66
N LYS A 2 56.94 -51.34 23.37
CA LYS A 2 55.57 -51.14 22.78
C LYS A 2 55.26 -49.65 22.85
N LYS A 3 55.11 -49.03 21.67
CA LYS A 3 54.67 -47.63 21.55
C LYS A 3 53.14 -47.60 21.60
N ASN A 4 52.61 -47.02 22.63
CA ASN A 4 51.18 -46.68 22.71
C ASN A 4 50.93 -45.39 21.91
N ILE A 5 50.10 -45.49 20.87
CA ILE A 5 49.54 -44.35 20.14
C ILE A 5 48.23 -44.02 20.81
N LEU A 6 48.21 -42.89 21.50
CA LEU A 6 47.01 -42.32 22.10
C LEU A 6 46.26 -41.52 21.02
N LEU A 7 45.13 -42.08 20.56
CA LEU A 7 44.24 -41.44 19.59
C LEU A 7 43.35 -40.44 20.36
N LEU A 8 43.64 -39.13 20.26
CA LEU A 8 42.78 -38.06 20.75
C LEU A 8 41.62 -37.90 19.78
N LEU A 9 40.43 -38.39 20.16
CA LEU A 9 39.17 -38.05 19.54
C LEU A 9 38.76 -36.64 19.99
N LEU A 10 38.96 -35.64 19.14
CA LEU A 10 38.35 -34.33 19.30
C LEU A 10 36.85 -34.46 18.95
N LEU A 11 36.02 -34.63 19.98
CA LEU A 11 34.58 -34.39 19.86
C LEU A 11 34.32 -32.88 19.74
N ALA A 12 34.15 -32.41 18.50
CA ALA A 12 33.62 -31.10 18.24
C ALA A 12 32.15 -31.10 18.67
N PHE A 13 31.87 -30.61 19.87
CA PHE A 13 30.54 -30.24 20.29
C PHE A 13 30.14 -29.01 19.47
N VAL A 14 29.44 -29.25 18.35
CA VAL A 14 28.67 -28.19 17.72
C VAL A 14 27.49 -27.91 18.66
N ALA A 15 27.65 -26.90 19.50
CA ALA A 15 26.54 -26.36 20.25
C ALA A 15 25.56 -25.77 19.24
N PHE A 16 24.57 -26.55 18.83
CA PHE A 16 23.36 -25.98 18.26
C PHE A 16 22.72 -25.16 19.37
N THR A 17 22.94 -23.85 19.37
CA THR A 17 22.07 -22.93 20.10
C THR A 17 20.71 -23.05 19.43
N ALA A 18 19.81 -23.84 20.00
CA ALA A 18 18.41 -23.80 19.66
C ALA A 18 17.96 -22.36 19.94
N SER A 19 17.86 -21.56 18.88
CA SER A 19 17.22 -20.25 18.99
C SER A 19 15.82 -20.49 19.56
N ALA A 20 15.47 -19.81 20.66
CA ALA A 20 14.14 -19.92 21.21
C ALA A 20 13.13 -19.56 20.12
N GLN A 21 12.10 -20.39 19.94
CA GLN A 21 11.07 -20.09 18.94
C GLN A 21 10.34 -18.81 19.31
N LYS A 22 10.18 -17.94 18.33
CA LYS A 22 9.35 -16.74 18.45
C LYS A 22 7.88 -17.13 18.55
N LYS A 23 7.19 -16.63 19.56
CA LYS A 23 5.80 -16.94 19.84
C LYS A 23 4.86 -15.91 19.24
N VAL A 24 3.91 -16.37 18.44
CA VAL A 24 2.91 -15.52 17.76
C VAL A 24 1.53 -15.82 18.31
N ALA A 25 0.88 -14.82 18.90
CA ALA A 25 -0.52 -14.89 19.31
C ALA A 25 -1.42 -14.39 18.17
N LEU A 26 -2.33 -15.23 17.67
CA LEU A 26 -3.30 -14.83 16.66
C LEU A 26 -4.56 -14.30 17.34
N LEU A 27 -4.93 -13.07 17.07
CA LEU A 27 -6.24 -12.53 17.41
C LEU A 27 -7.31 -13.11 16.46
N GLU A 28 -8.57 -12.80 16.75
CA GLU A 28 -9.66 -13.20 15.86
C GLU A 28 -9.48 -12.54 14.50
N THR A 29 -9.70 -13.34 13.44
CA THR A 29 -9.75 -12.81 12.08
C THR A 29 -10.98 -11.90 11.95
N LEU A 30 -10.76 -10.66 11.51
CA LEU A 30 -11.81 -9.68 11.30
C LEU A 30 -12.42 -9.87 9.90
N ASN A 31 -13.66 -9.44 9.71
CA ASN A 31 -14.22 -9.29 8.36
C ASN A 31 -13.72 -8.00 7.71
N GLY A 32 -14.01 -7.78 6.41
CA GLY A 32 -13.50 -6.66 5.63
C GLY A 32 -13.86 -5.28 6.18
N ASP A 33 -14.92 -5.17 6.99
CA ASP A 33 -15.31 -3.93 7.69
C ASP A 33 -14.64 -3.79 9.09
N LYS A 34 -13.70 -4.69 9.40
CA LYS A 34 -12.95 -4.76 10.67
C LYS A 34 -13.84 -5.02 11.90
N THR A 35 -15.04 -5.51 11.72
CA THR A 35 -15.90 -5.96 12.84
C THR A 35 -15.57 -7.40 13.21
N VAL A 36 -15.68 -7.73 14.51
CA VAL A 36 -15.52 -9.11 14.98
C VAL A 36 -16.83 -9.86 14.77
N GLN A 37 -16.85 -10.82 13.85
CA GLN A 37 -17.98 -11.74 13.76
C GLN A 37 -17.85 -12.86 14.79
N VAL A 38 -18.54 -12.72 15.91
CA VAL A 38 -18.50 -13.63 17.07
C VAL A 38 -18.93 -15.07 16.73
N LYS A 39 -19.43 -15.37 15.53
CA LYS A 39 -19.93 -16.70 15.14
C LYS A 39 -19.58 -17.13 13.71
N GLY A 40 -18.60 -16.54 13.05
CA GLY A 40 -18.22 -16.93 11.69
C GLY A 40 -17.39 -18.23 11.69
N ILE A 41 -17.96 -19.35 11.26
CA ILE A 41 -17.22 -20.61 11.04
C ILE A 41 -16.03 -20.32 10.10
N GLU A 42 -16.21 -19.46 9.11
CA GLU A 42 -15.21 -19.06 8.13
C GLU A 42 -14.00 -18.35 8.75
N MET A 43 -14.24 -17.36 9.64
CA MET A 43 -13.16 -16.63 10.30
C MET A 43 -12.32 -17.54 11.20
N ASN A 44 -12.96 -18.47 11.88
CA ASN A 44 -12.27 -19.48 12.69
C ASN A 44 -11.45 -20.46 11.84
N MET A 45 -11.96 -20.81 10.65
CA MET A 45 -11.26 -21.66 9.71
C MET A 45 -10.00 -20.95 9.18
N VAL A 46 -10.13 -19.72 8.73
CA VAL A 46 -9.00 -18.90 8.26
C VAL A 46 -7.95 -18.74 9.35
N ARG A 47 -8.34 -18.37 10.56
CA ARG A 47 -7.43 -18.26 11.70
C ARG A 47 -6.74 -19.59 12.01
N GLY A 48 -7.45 -20.70 11.91
CA GLY A 48 -6.92 -22.05 12.13
C GLY A 48 -5.84 -22.42 11.09
N GLU A 49 -6.09 -22.13 9.82
CA GLU A 49 -5.13 -22.39 8.75
C GLU A 49 -3.91 -21.45 8.82
N LEU A 50 -4.14 -20.17 9.12
CA LEU A 50 -3.05 -19.20 9.30
C LEU A 50 -2.14 -19.57 10.48
N ARG A 51 -2.73 -20.05 11.60
CA ARG A 51 -1.96 -20.55 12.74
C ARG A 51 -1.08 -21.75 12.35
N LYS A 52 -1.64 -22.73 11.63
CA LYS A 52 -0.87 -23.87 11.14
C LYS A 52 0.28 -23.41 10.26
N ALA A 53 0.00 -22.51 9.33
CA ALA A 53 0.98 -21.96 8.40
C ALA A 53 2.13 -21.25 9.12
N ILE A 54 1.85 -20.38 10.09
CA ILE A 54 2.87 -19.72 10.92
C ILE A 54 3.70 -20.75 11.69
N SER A 55 3.08 -21.78 12.27
CA SER A 55 3.79 -22.82 13.03
C SER A 55 4.65 -23.74 12.14
N THR A 56 4.48 -23.73 10.81
CA THR A 56 5.37 -24.44 9.89
C THR A 56 6.61 -23.64 9.53
N GLN A 57 6.64 -22.35 9.85
CA GLN A 57 7.80 -21.48 9.56
C GLN A 57 8.92 -21.74 10.58
N PRO A 58 10.19 -21.90 10.12
CA PRO A 58 11.32 -22.15 10.99
C PRO A 58 11.49 -21.07 12.06
N GLY A 59 11.55 -21.48 13.32
CA GLY A 59 11.77 -20.55 14.43
C GLY A 59 10.52 -19.84 14.96
N PHE A 60 9.31 -20.21 14.50
CA PHE A 60 8.06 -19.63 14.95
C PHE A 60 7.10 -20.67 15.53
N LEU A 61 6.32 -20.25 16.51
CA LEU A 61 5.27 -21.04 17.14
C LEU A 61 4.04 -20.17 17.36
N ALA A 62 2.93 -20.52 16.73
CA ALA A 62 1.67 -19.85 16.95
C ALA A 62 0.88 -20.50 18.10
N PHE A 63 0.25 -19.67 18.94
CA PHE A 63 -0.61 -20.14 20.04
C PHE A 63 -1.83 -20.88 19.54
N THR A 64 -2.31 -21.82 20.33
CA THR A 64 -3.54 -22.55 20.05
C THR A 64 -4.77 -21.70 20.38
N ARG A 65 -5.89 -21.97 19.71
CA ARG A 65 -7.16 -21.29 20.00
C ARG A 65 -7.57 -21.46 21.46
N THR A 66 -7.38 -22.65 22.00
CA THR A 66 -7.78 -22.99 23.37
C THR A 66 -7.06 -22.14 24.41
N ASP A 67 -5.76 -21.90 24.19
CA ASP A 67 -4.93 -21.09 25.10
C ASP A 67 -5.41 -19.63 25.12
N ILE A 68 -5.71 -19.07 23.93
CA ILE A 68 -6.20 -17.70 23.81
C ILE A 68 -7.62 -17.54 24.38
N ASP A 69 -8.54 -18.44 24.03
CA ASP A 69 -9.93 -18.39 24.51
C ASP A 69 -10.01 -18.53 26.03
N GLN A 70 -9.12 -19.30 26.68
CA GLN A 70 -9.03 -19.42 28.10
C GLN A 70 -8.56 -18.13 28.77
N LEU A 71 -7.50 -17.54 28.28
CA LEU A 71 -6.96 -16.27 28.75
C LEU A 71 -7.96 -15.10 28.58
N MET A 72 -8.68 -15.06 27.44
CA MET A 72 -9.72 -14.06 27.20
C MET A 72 -10.89 -14.15 28.18
N LYS A 73 -11.26 -15.35 28.60
CA LYS A 73 -12.31 -15.56 29.62
C LYS A 73 -11.86 -15.15 31.01
N GLU A 74 -10.62 -15.43 31.38
CA GLU A 74 -10.07 -15.12 32.70
C GLU A 74 -9.95 -13.63 32.96
N HIS A 75 -9.77 -12.82 31.92
CA HIS A 75 -9.54 -11.38 32.03
C HIS A 75 -10.73 -10.48 31.64
N ASN A 76 -11.94 -11.04 31.47
CA ASN A 76 -13.17 -10.27 31.19
C ASN A 76 -13.05 -9.25 30.03
N PHE A 77 -12.22 -9.56 29.04
CA PHE A 77 -12.11 -8.73 27.85
C PHE A 77 -13.42 -8.77 27.08
N GLN A 78 -14.16 -7.68 27.11
CA GLN A 78 -15.35 -7.52 26.29
C GLN A 78 -14.95 -7.55 24.82
N ASN A 79 -15.63 -8.38 24.04
CA ASN A 79 -15.53 -8.50 22.59
C ASN A 79 -16.04 -7.23 21.88
N SER A 80 -15.50 -6.06 22.21
CA SER A 80 -15.67 -4.87 21.40
C SER A 80 -14.57 -4.88 20.35
N GLY A 81 -14.91 -5.03 19.08
CA GLY A 81 -14.01 -5.23 17.94
C GLY A 81 -12.97 -4.15 17.67
N MET A 82 -12.63 -3.35 18.65
CA MET A 82 -11.56 -2.34 18.57
C MET A 82 -10.71 -2.42 19.83
N VAL A 83 -9.76 -3.34 19.82
CA VAL A 83 -8.63 -3.29 20.77
C VAL A 83 -7.64 -2.28 20.18
N ASP A 84 -7.38 -1.18 20.88
CA ASP A 84 -6.38 -0.21 20.45
C ASP A 84 -4.96 -0.80 20.50
N GLU A 85 -3.99 -0.09 19.92
CA GLU A 85 -2.61 -0.57 19.79
C GLU A 85 -1.96 -0.85 21.16
N ALA A 86 -2.24 -0.01 22.16
CA ALA A 86 -1.72 -0.17 23.52
C ALA A 86 -2.32 -1.40 24.20
N GLN A 87 -3.61 -1.68 23.99
CA GLN A 87 -4.29 -2.85 24.50
C GLN A 87 -3.77 -4.13 23.85
N ARG A 88 -3.46 -4.10 22.54
CA ARG A 88 -2.87 -5.26 21.84
C ARG A 88 -1.48 -5.60 22.36
N LYS A 89 -0.65 -4.60 22.58
CA LYS A 89 0.68 -4.77 23.19
C LYS A 89 0.55 -5.41 24.59
N HIS A 90 -0.32 -4.89 25.43
CA HIS A 90 -0.56 -5.41 26.77
C HIS A 90 -1.06 -6.87 26.75
N LEU A 91 -1.91 -7.24 25.80
CA LEU A 91 -2.34 -8.63 25.59
C LEU A 91 -1.16 -9.54 25.22
N GLY A 92 -0.27 -9.08 24.35
CA GLY A 92 0.93 -9.82 23.96
C GLY A 92 1.84 -10.09 25.15
N GLU A 93 2.10 -9.08 25.98
CA GLU A 93 2.90 -9.19 27.19
C GLU A 93 2.29 -10.20 28.17
N MET A 94 0.96 -10.14 28.39
CA MET A 94 0.24 -11.07 29.25
C MET A 94 0.33 -12.53 28.77
N TRP A 95 0.33 -12.75 27.46
CA TRP A 95 0.38 -14.09 26.86
C TRP A 95 1.81 -14.61 26.68
N GLY A 96 2.81 -13.79 26.99
CA GLY A 96 4.21 -14.11 26.75
C GLY A 96 4.49 -14.37 25.27
N ALA A 97 3.79 -13.65 24.39
CA ALA A 97 4.01 -13.67 22.97
C ALA A 97 5.11 -12.67 22.57
N ASP A 98 5.90 -13.01 21.55
CA ASP A 98 6.85 -12.06 20.95
C ASP A 98 6.12 -11.18 19.92
N PHE A 99 5.07 -11.72 19.28
CA PHE A 99 4.27 -11.01 18.27
C PHE A 99 2.79 -11.27 18.46
N ILE A 100 1.97 -10.29 18.07
CA ILE A 100 0.53 -10.44 17.87
C ILE A 100 0.25 -10.41 16.37
N CYS A 101 -0.45 -11.40 15.84
CA CYS A 101 -0.93 -11.44 14.47
C CYS A 101 -2.39 -10.97 14.42
N VAL A 102 -2.65 -9.95 13.62
CA VAL A 102 -4.00 -9.47 13.30
C VAL A 102 -4.28 -9.80 11.85
N SER A 103 -5.42 -10.40 11.55
CA SER A 103 -5.81 -10.75 10.20
C SER A 103 -7.22 -10.28 9.84
N THR A 104 -7.43 -9.97 8.58
CA THR A 104 -8.71 -9.51 8.02
C THR A 104 -9.03 -10.34 6.78
N LEU A 105 -10.24 -10.87 6.69
CA LEU A 105 -10.75 -11.58 5.52
C LEU A 105 -11.80 -10.72 4.83
N THR A 106 -11.59 -10.45 3.56
CA THR A 106 -12.58 -9.77 2.71
C THR A 106 -13.01 -10.70 1.59
N LYS A 107 -14.31 -10.74 1.29
CA LYS A 107 -14.92 -11.61 0.28
C LYS A 107 -15.65 -10.79 -0.77
N SER A 108 -15.60 -11.28 -2.00
CA SER A 108 -16.54 -10.97 -3.09
C SER A 108 -17.25 -12.26 -3.53
N ASP A 109 -18.08 -12.20 -4.57
CA ASP A 109 -18.85 -13.37 -5.06
C ASP A 109 -17.97 -14.54 -5.53
N ALA A 110 -16.79 -14.27 -6.05
CA ALA A 110 -15.90 -15.28 -6.65
C ALA A 110 -14.49 -15.33 -6.03
N GLU A 111 -14.12 -14.34 -5.24
CA GLU A 111 -12.77 -14.17 -4.73
C GLU A 111 -12.75 -13.75 -3.26
N PHE A 112 -11.64 -14.03 -2.59
CA PHE A 112 -11.37 -13.49 -1.26
C PHE A 112 -9.93 -12.99 -1.20
N TYR A 113 -9.66 -12.08 -0.29
CA TYR A 113 -8.30 -11.74 0.09
C TYR A 113 -8.14 -11.77 1.60
N LEU A 114 -7.00 -12.25 2.02
CA LEU A 114 -6.59 -12.34 3.40
C LEU A 114 -5.43 -11.38 3.62
N GLU A 115 -5.65 -10.40 4.47
CA GLU A 115 -4.61 -9.45 4.90
C GLU A 115 -4.22 -9.78 6.34
N ALA A 116 -2.93 -9.72 6.66
CA ALA A 116 -2.48 -9.86 8.04
C ALA A 116 -1.23 -9.01 8.28
N TYR A 117 -1.01 -8.64 9.55
CA TYR A 117 0.20 -7.97 10.01
C TYR A 117 0.60 -8.46 11.40
N LEU A 118 1.86 -8.27 11.74
CA LEU A 118 2.40 -8.59 13.06
C LEU A 118 2.64 -7.30 13.83
N ILE A 119 2.37 -7.35 15.14
CA ILE A 119 2.76 -6.32 16.10
C ILE A 119 3.84 -6.94 16.97
N ASP A 120 5.01 -6.37 16.97
CA ASP A 120 6.09 -6.73 17.90
C ASP A 120 5.70 -6.27 19.31
N VAL A 121 5.68 -7.19 20.26
CA VAL A 121 5.18 -6.91 21.62
C VAL A 121 6.17 -6.05 22.40
N GLU A 122 7.46 -6.20 22.16
CA GLU A 122 8.50 -5.43 22.88
C GLU A 122 8.57 -3.98 22.39
N SER A 123 8.66 -3.79 21.08
CA SER A 123 8.82 -2.44 20.48
C SER A 123 7.48 -1.74 20.24
N GLY A 124 6.37 -2.48 20.08
CA GLY A 124 5.08 -1.98 19.60
C GLY A 124 5.06 -1.71 18.09
N GLU A 125 6.12 -2.07 17.36
CA GLU A 125 6.17 -1.87 15.91
C GLU A 125 5.21 -2.80 15.19
N ILE A 126 4.52 -2.26 14.18
CA ILE A 126 3.61 -3.00 13.31
C ILE A 126 4.34 -3.36 12.03
N SER A 127 4.36 -4.64 11.67
CA SER A 127 4.89 -5.05 10.37
C SER A 127 4.04 -4.49 9.24
N ASN A 128 4.63 -4.40 8.03
CA ASN A 128 3.81 -4.17 6.86
C ASN A 128 2.75 -5.26 6.72
N PRO A 129 1.51 -4.92 6.34
CA PRO A 129 0.50 -5.93 6.08
C PRO A 129 0.89 -6.77 4.85
N ALA A 130 0.86 -8.08 5.01
CA ALA A 130 0.93 -9.02 3.92
C ALA A 130 -0.49 -9.28 3.39
N THR A 131 -0.65 -9.45 2.08
CA THR A 131 -1.97 -9.70 1.48
C THR A 131 -1.87 -10.80 0.44
N GLN A 132 -2.72 -11.81 0.58
CA GLN A 132 -2.83 -12.91 -0.38
C GLN A 132 -4.26 -13.03 -0.90
N TYR A 133 -4.40 -13.45 -2.16
CA TYR A 133 -5.67 -13.54 -2.88
C TYR A 133 -6.01 -14.99 -3.17
N GLY A 134 -7.29 -15.33 -3.08
CA GLY A 134 -7.78 -16.66 -3.40
C GLY A 134 -9.15 -16.62 -4.09
N ARG A 135 -9.55 -17.76 -4.64
CA ARG A 135 -10.85 -17.94 -5.30
C ARG A 135 -11.80 -18.71 -4.41
N LEU A 136 -13.09 -18.40 -4.55
CA LEU A 136 -14.18 -19.17 -3.99
C LEU A 136 -14.69 -20.13 -5.06
N GLU A 137 -14.56 -21.43 -4.83
CA GLU A 137 -15.08 -22.48 -5.69
C GLU A 137 -16.28 -23.15 -5.01
N GLY A 138 -17.49 -22.92 -5.55
CA GLY A 138 -18.72 -23.43 -4.95
C GLY A 138 -18.96 -22.97 -3.52
N GLY A 139 -18.50 -21.77 -3.14
CA GLY A 139 -18.57 -21.21 -1.80
C GLY A 139 -17.47 -21.71 -0.85
N THR A 140 -16.50 -22.48 -1.35
CA THR A 140 -15.36 -23.01 -0.58
C THR A 140 -14.09 -22.21 -0.89
N TYR A 141 -13.27 -21.97 0.12
CA TYR A 141 -11.98 -21.28 -0.04
C TYR A 141 -10.96 -22.21 -0.70
N ALA A 142 -10.76 -22.06 -2.01
CA ALA A 142 -9.80 -22.87 -2.75
C ALA A 142 -8.38 -22.56 -2.28
N ASN A 143 -7.60 -23.62 -2.01
CA ASN A 143 -6.18 -23.52 -1.59
C ASN A 143 -5.91 -22.64 -0.35
N LEU A 144 -6.87 -22.48 0.57
CA LEU A 144 -6.73 -21.61 1.74
C LEU A 144 -5.45 -21.85 2.52
N PHE A 145 -5.05 -23.11 2.73
CA PHE A 145 -3.83 -23.42 3.49
C PHE A 145 -2.57 -22.89 2.75
N GLN A 146 -2.49 -23.06 1.43
CA GLN A 146 -1.38 -22.53 0.64
C GLN A 146 -1.34 -21.01 0.70
N ILE A 147 -2.49 -20.35 0.60
CA ILE A 147 -2.62 -18.89 0.73
C ILE A 147 -2.15 -18.42 2.11
N CYS A 148 -2.52 -19.15 3.17
CA CYS A 148 -2.03 -18.86 4.52
C CYS A 148 -0.52 -19.13 4.66
N GLN A 149 0.04 -20.12 3.96
CA GLN A 149 1.49 -20.36 3.93
C GLN A 149 2.23 -19.21 3.26
N ASP A 150 1.78 -18.78 2.08
CA ASP A 150 2.40 -17.67 1.35
C ASP A 150 2.33 -16.38 2.17
N LEU A 151 1.18 -16.12 2.78
CA LEU A 151 0.98 -14.99 3.71
C LEU A 151 1.93 -15.06 4.91
N SER A 152 2.08 -16.25 5.52
CA SER A 152 2.96 -16.43 6.69
C SER A 152 4.43 -16.28 6.34
N GLN A 153 4.86 -16.70 5.16
CA GLN A 153 6.23 -16.51 4.66
C GLN A 153 6.53 -15.03 4.47
N GLU A 154 5.59 -14.29 3.90
CA GLU A 154 5.71 -12.84 3.73
C GLU A 154 5.80 -12.13 5.10
N LEU A 155 4.87 -12.42 6.02
CA LEU A 155 4.85 -11.84 7.37
C LEU A 155 6.16 -12.11 8.15
N ILE A 156 6.67 -13.34 8.08
CA ILE A 156 7.86 -13.77 8.83
C ILE A 156 9.15 -13.34 8.14
N GLY A 157 9.15 -13.20 6.84
CA GLY A 157 10.25 -12.62 6.08
C GLY A 157 10.65 -11.24 6.59
N TYR A 158 9.71 -10.47 7.09
CA TYR A 158 9.97 -9.17 7.74
C TYR A 158 10.66 -9.32 9.10
N VAL A 159 10.37 -10.39 9.85
CA VAL A 159 10.94 -10.62 11.20
C VAL A 159 12.33 -11.28 11.14
N GLY A 160 12.57 -12.15 10.15
CA GLY A 160 13.82 -12.91 10.01
C GLY A 160 15.01 -12.11 9.48
N ASN A 161 14.78 -10.97 8.85
CA ASN A 161 15.82 -10.14 8.24
C ASN A 161 16.56 -9.20 9.20
N SER A 162 16.27 -9.22 10.47
CA SER A 162 17.00 -8.40 11.47
C SER A 162 18.42 -8.92 11.77
N ASN A 163 18.85 -10.10 11.26
CA ASN A 163 20.12 -10.74 11.60
C ASN A 163 21.01 -11.19 10.43
N ASN A 164 20.80 -10.75 9.20
CA ASN A 164 21.72 -11.12 8.10
C ASN A 164 22.30 -9.90 7.40
N THR A 165 23.58 -9.67 7.68
CA THR A 165 24.44 -8.62 7.14
C THR A 165 24.85 -8.93 5.70
N ALA A 166 23.97 -8.61 4.75
CA ALA A 166 24.38 -8.11 3.44
C ALA A 166 23.53 -6.85 3.21
N ARG A 167 24.11 -5.73 3.58
CA ARG A 167 23.49 -4.41 3.56
C ARG A 167 23.04 -4.05 2.14
N PRO A 168 21.74 -4.11 1.80
CA PRO A 168 21.19 -3.19 0.84
C PRO A 168 21.43 -1.79 1.44
N SER A 169 21.70 -0.78 0.64
CA SER A 169 21.88 0.59 1.08
C SER A 169 20.90 0.91 2.21
N ALA A 170 21.40 1.41 3.34
CA ALA A 170 20.68 1.63 4.59
C ALA A 170 19.24 2.10 4.32
N PRO A 171 18.22 1.57 5.04
CA PRO A 171 16.87 2.12 4.94
C PRO A 171 17.01 3.61 5.21
N ALA A 172 16.47 4.42 4.30
CA ALA A 172 16.40 5.84 4.49
C ALA A 172 15.84 6.07 5.91
N SER A 173 16.53 6.85 6.73
CA SER A 173 16.07 7.16 8.08
C SER A 173 14.60 7.58 7.96
N ARG A 174 13.70 7.02 8.79
CA ARG A 174 12.26 7.38 8.77
C ARG A 174 12.15 8.89 8.69
N GLY A 175 11.42 9.40 7.70
CA GLY A 175 11.21 10.83 7.50
C GLY A 175 12.14 11.53 6.52
N GLN A 176 13.03 10.83 5.80
CA GLN A 176 13.87 11.46 4.77
C GLN A 176 13.52 10.96 3.37
N ASP A 177 13.46 11.91 2.42
CA ASP A 177 13.35 11.60 0.99
C ASP A 177 14.50 10.69 0.55
N PHE A 178 14.22 9.80 -0.41
CA PHE A 178 15.25 8.94 -1.00
C PHE A 178 15.03 8.77 -2.50
N THR A 179 16.02 8.20 -3.16
CA THR A 179 15.93 7.84 -4.59
C THR A 179 15.90 6.32 -4.72
N GLU A 180 14.84 5.79 -5.34
CA GLU A 180 14.80 4.38 -5.71
C GLU A 180 15.62 4.15 -6.97
N THR A 181 16.56 3.19 -6.89
CA THR A 181 17.52 2.90 -7.97
C THR A 181 17.37 1.50 -8.56
N ALA A 182 16.44 0.68 -8.07
CA ALA A 182 16.13 -0.62 -8.64
C ALA A 182 15.81 -0.50 -10.14
N PHE A 183 16.13 -1.49 -10.93
CA PHE A 183 16.04 -1.47 -12.41
C PHE A 183 16.86 -0.34 -13.08
N GLY A 184 17.80 0.30 -12.37
CA GLY A 184 18.49 1.50 -12.83
C GLY A 184 17.59 2.73 -12.90
N LEU A 185 16.55 2.77 -12.07
CA LEU A 185 15.67 3.92 -11.91
C LEU A 185 16.41 5.10 -11.27
N ASN A 186 15.87 6.28 -11.49
CA ASN A 186 16.15 7.48 -10.73
C ASN A 186 14.80 8.06 -10.28
N MET A 187 14.10 7.29 -9.43
CA MET A 187 12.76 7.65 -8.96
C MET A 187 12.85 8.25 -7.57
N ARG A 188 12.68 9.55 -7.47
CA ARG A 188 12.72 10.25 -6.19
C ARG A 188 11.40 10.02 -5.44
N MET A 189 11.52 9.58 -4.20
CA MET A 189 10.41 9.34 -3.28
C MET A 189 10.45 10.38 -2.17
N VAL A 190 9.35 11.10 -2.01
CA VAL A 190 9.18 12.16 -1.00
C VAL A 190 8.48 11.57 0.21
N TYR A 191 9.04 11.79 1.40
CA TYR A 191 8.39 11.39 2.65
C TYR A 191 7.23 12.32 2.96
N VAL A 192 6.06 11.72 3.17
CA VAL A 192 4.84 12.40 3.62
C VAL A 192 4.54 11.96 5.04
N GLU A 193 4.75 12.85 6.00
CA GLU A 193 4.37 12.60 7.38
C GLU A 193 2.85 12.48 7.49
N GLY A 194 2.38 11.42 8.15
CA GLY A 194 0.96 11.18 8.35
C GLY A 194 0.29 12.28 9.16
N GLY A 195 -1.00 12.42 8.99
CA GLY A 195 -1.77 13.45 9.67
C GLY A 195 -3.23 13.44 9.28
N SER A 196 -3.98 14.42 9.78
CA SER A 196 -5.40 14.56 9.51
C SER A 196 -5.67 15.80 8.65
N PHE A 197 -6.64 15.70 7.76
CA PHE A 197 -7.09 16.79 6.89
C PHE A 197 -8.58 16.67 6.58
N THR A 198 -9.14 17.69 5.98
CA THR A 198 -10.50 17.64 5.45
C THR A 198 -10.43 17.26 3.97
N MET A 199 -10.86 16.03 3.64
CA MET A 199 -10.93 15.51 2.29
C MET A 199 -12.22 15.95 1.59
N GLY A 200 -12.13 16.23 0.29
CA GLY A 200 -13.26 16.64 -0.54
C GLY A 200 -13.40 18.14 -0.69
N CYS A 201 -14.63 18.60 -0.96
CA CYS A 201 -14.93 20.01 -1.21
C CYS A 201 -14.74 20.86 0.05
N THR A 202 -13.68 21.64 0.10
CA THR A 202 -13.35 22.60 1.14
C THR A 202 -13.48 24.04 0.62
N SER A 203 -13.43 25.05 1.49
CA SER A 203 -13.71 26.45 1.13
C SER A 203 -12.81 27.01 0.03
N GLU A 204 -11.55 26.57 -0.03
CA GLU A 204 -10.57 26.98 -1.05
C GLU A 204 -10.92 26.47 -2.47
N GLN A 205 -11.84 25.51 -2.60
CA GLN A 205 -12.31 25.04 -3.90
C GLN A 205 -13.24 26.03 -4.61
N GLY A 206 -13.73 27.05 -3.89
CA GLY A 206 -14.43 28.20 -4.47
C GLY A 206 -15.82 27.93 -5.05
N GLY A 207 -16.48 26.86 -4.62
CA GLY A 207 -17.84 26.54 -5.08
C GLY A 207 -17.90 25.77 -6.40
N ASP A 208 -16.77 25.43 -7.01
CA ASP A 208 -16.70 24.65 -8.27
C ASP A 208 -16.79 23.12 -8.04
N CYS A 209 -17.28 22.72 -6.87
CA CYS A 209 -17.28 21.32 -6.46
C CYS A 209 -18.34 20.47 -7.14
N GLY A 210 -17.97 19.26 -7.53
CA GLY A 210 -18.90 18.21 -7.92
C GLY A 210 -19.66 17.62 -6.71
N ASN A 211 -20.81 17.01 -6.97
CA ASN A 211 -21.60 16.33 -5.93
C ASN A 211 -20.84 15.17 -5.29
N ASP A 212 -19.93 14.54 -6.01
CA ASP A 212 -19.12 13.41 -5.61
C ASP A 212 -17.91 13.80 -4.74
N GLU A 213 -17.59 15.10 -4.67
CA GLU A 213 -16.61 15.68 -3.74
C GLU A 213 -17.24 15.97 -2.35
N SER A 214 -18.52 15.68 -2.19
CA SER A 214 -19.32 15.95 -0.98
C SER A 214 -19.99 14.69 -0.44
N PRO A 215 -20.25 14.62 0.90
CA PRO A 215 -19.81 15.58 1.90
C PRO A 215 -18.30 15.53 2.11
N ASN A 216 -17.68 16.68 2.38
CA ASN A 216 -16.31 16.66 2.86
C ASN A 216 -16.21 15.91 4.20
N ARG A 217 -15.05 15.33 4.49
CA ARG A 217 -14.88 14.50 5.68
C ARG A 217 -13.50 14.71 6.32
N HIS A 218 -13.48 14.68 7.65
CA HIS A 218 -12.21 14.64 8.39
C HIS A 218 -11.57 13.27 8.19
N THR A 219 -10.37 13.26 7.64
CA THR A 219 -9.67 12.04 7.23
C THR A 219 -8.26 12.02 7.80
N THR A 220 -7.82 10.86 8.28
CA THR A 220 -6.47 10.64 8.76
C THR A 220 -5.75 9.65 7.84
N VAL A 221 -4.49 9.93 7.53
CA VAL A 221 -3.61 9.03 6.78
C VAL A 221 -2.32 8.77 7.56
N ASN A 222 -1.82 7.56 7.48
CA ASN A 222 -0.51 7.20 8.04
C ASN A 222 0.61 7.85 7.20
N SER A 223 1.84 7.83 7.72
CA SER A 223 3.01 8.25 6.94
C SER A 223 3.25 7.31 5.76
N PHE A 224 3.71 7.87 4.64
CA PHE A 224 4.05 7.12 3.43
C PHE A 224 5.12 7.86 2.63
N TYR A 225 5.68 7.21 1.62
CA TYR A 225 6.45 7.90 0.59
C TYR A 225 5.64 7.96 -0.70
N ILE A 226 5.77 9.06 -1.43
CA ILE A 226 5.12 9.24 -2.73
C ILE A 226 6.14 9.60 -3.80
N GLY A 227 5.95 9.11 -5.02
CA GLY A 227 6.75 9.55 -6.16
C GLY A 227 6.70 11.06 -6.32
N MET A 228 7.88 11.71 -6.34
CA MET A 228 7.98 13.16 -6.53
C MET A 228 7.32 13.60 -7.84
N LEU A 229 7.38 12.74 -8.85
CA LEU A 229 6.82 12.90 -10.18
C LEU A 229 5.85 11.77 -10.49
N GLU A 230 5.05 11.93 -11.52
CA GLU A 230 4.37 10.84 -12.22
C GLU A 230 5.41 9.82 -12.71
N VAL A 231 5.04 8.55 -12.86
CA VAL A 231 5.93 7.54 -13.45
C VAL A 231 6.23 7.94 -14.88
N THR A 232 7.52 8.11 -15.19
CA THR A 232 7.96 8.55 -16.53
C THR A 232 8.02 7.39 -17.53
N GLN A 233 8.02 7.72 -18.82
CA GLN A 233 8.15 6.73 -19.90
C GLN A 233 9.44 5.92 -19.79
N SER A 234 10.56 6.53 -19.40
CA SER A 234 11.81 5.82 -19.14
C SER A 234 11.71 4.87 -17.93
N GLN A 235 11.07 5.30 -16.85
CA GLN A 235 10.86 4.44 -15.67
C GLN A 235 9.97 3.25 -16.00
N TRP A 236 8.88 3.49 -16.74
CA TRP A 236 8.01 2.44 -17.22
C TRP A 236 8.75 1.42 -18.08
N GLU A 237 9.50 1.86 -19.06
CA GLU A 237 10.22 0.96 -19.98
C GLU A 237 11.24 0.09 -19.24
N LYS A 238 11.93 0.63 -18.24
CA LYS A 238 12.90 -0.11 -17.43
C LYS A 238 12.24 -1.20 -16.58
N VAL A 239 11.04 -0.96 -16.04
CA VAL A 239 10.34 -1.92 -15.17
C VAL A 239 9.49 -2.88 -15.98
N MET A 240 8.78 -2.38 -16.99
CA MET A 240 7.76 -3.16 -17.73
C MET A 240 8.29 -3.75 -19.04
N GLY A 241 9.36 -3.19 -19.57
CA GLY A 241 9.96 -3.65 -20.84
C GLY A 241 9.16 -3.24 -22.09
N THR A 242 8.20 -2.32 -21.95
CA THR A 242 7.37 -1.83 -23.07
C THR A 242 7.43 -0.32 -23.16
N SER A 243 7.46 0.20 -24.40
CA SER A 243 7.44 1.65 -24.66
C SER A 243 6.02 2.23 -24.62
N VAL A 244 5.92 3.55 -24.55
CA VAL A 244 4.64 4.27 -24.67
C VAL A 244 3.95 4.01 -26.02
N TYR A 245 4.71 3.77 -27.09
CA TYR A 245 4.16 3.39 -28.39
C TYR A 245 3.45 2.03 -28.33
N GLN A 246 4.08 1.04 -27.70
CA GLN A 246 3.48 -0.28 -27.52
C GLN A 246 2.24 -0.22 -26.61
N GLN A 247 2.21 0.65 -25.62
CA GLN A 247 1.01 0.87 -24.79
C GLN A 247 -0.12 1.54 -25.59
N ARG A 248 0.21 2.54 -26.43
CA ARG A 248 -0.76 3.12 -27.37
C ARG A 248 -1.35 2.03 -28.28
N ASP A 249 -0.53 1.15 -28.83
CA ASP A 249 -0.95 0.09 -29.75
C ASP A 249 -1.90 -0.93 -29.09
N LYS A 250 -1.74 -1.19 -27.81
CA LYS A 250 -2.71 -1.97 -27.01
C LYS A 250 -4.06 -1.27 -26.89
N ALA A 251 -4.06 0.06 -26.76
CA ALA A 251 -5.28 0.84 -26.67
C ALA A 251 -5.93 0.97 -28.06
N ASN A 252 -5.24 1.61 -28.98
CA ASN A 252 -5.62 1.75 -30.38
C ASN A 252 -4.42 2.29 -31.18
N PRO A 253 -3.89 1.56 -32.17
CA PRO A 253 -2.74 1.98 -32.96
C PRO A 253 -2.95 3.30 -33.74
N SER A 254 -4.19 3.70 -33.99
CA SER A 254 -4.52 4.95 -34.69
C SER A 254 -4.54 6.18 -33.77
N TRP A 255 -4.48 5.98 -32.46
CA TRP A 255 -4.54 7.10 -31.52
C TRP A 255 -3.23 7.92 -31.51
N PRO A 256 -3.32 9.24 -31.32
CA PRO A 256 -2.15 10.11 -31.41
C PRO A 256 -1.25 9.96 -30.19
N MET A 257 0.04 10.13 -30.40
CA MET A 257 0.99 10.36 -29.31
C MET A 257 0.88 11.82 -28.85
N ARG A 258 0.97 12.03 -27.53
CA ARG A 258 0.79 13.33 -26.88
C ARG A 258 1.95 13.62 -25.91
N GLY A 259 3.14 13.85 -26.46
CA GLY A 259 4.38 14.01 -25.73
C GLY A 259 5.11 12.69 -25.52
N THR A 260 6.34 12.62 -25.99
CA THR A 260 7.18 11.42 -25.91
C THR A 260 8.60 11.79 -25.53
N GLY A 261 9.21 10.98 -24.68
CA GLY A 261 10.58 11.16 -24.21
C GLY A 261 10.79 10.60 -22.82
N ALA A 262 12.04 10.45 -22.42
CA ALA A 262 12.43 9.78 -21.19
C ALA A 262 11.72 10.32 -19.94
N ASP A 263 11.58 11.65 -19.86
CA ASP A 263 11.07 12.38 -18.69
C ASP A 263 9.61 12.83 -18.83
N TYR A 264 8.93 12.44 -19.91
CA TYR A 264 7.49 12.63 -20.05
C TYR A 264 6.74 11.61 -19.19
N PRO A 265 5.53 11.94 -18.70
CA PRO A 265 4.72 10.98 -17.94
C PRO A 265 4.37 9.79 -18.83
N MET A 266 4.28 8.62 -18.21
CA MET A 266 3.75 7.45 -18.88
C MET A 266 2.23 7.55 -18.96
N TYR A 267 1.66 7.25 -20.14
CA TYR A 267 0.22 7.24 -20.39
C TYR A 267 -0.18 6.04 -21.27
N TYR A 268 -1.46 5.86 -21.54
CA TYR A 268 -2.05 4.63 -22.13
C TYR A 268 -1.85 3.40 -21.22
N VAL A 269 -1.81 3.58 -19.92
CA VAL A 269 -1.63 2.54 -18.93
C VAL A 269 -2.97 2.25 -18.26
N SER A 270 -3.38 0.98 -18.23
CA SER A 270 -4.55 0.55 -17.46
C SER A 270 -4.21 0.50 -15.96
N TRP A 271 -5.24 0.47 -15.13
CA TRP A 271 -5.07 0.34 -13.69
C TRP A 271 -4.34 -0.96 -13.32
N GLU A 272 -4.70 -2.09 -13.97
CA GLU A 272 -4.04 -3.37 -13.75
C GLU A 272 -2.55 -3.32 -14.11
N GLU A 273 -2.20 -2.63 -15.21
CA GLU A 273 -0.80 -2.48 -15.61
C GLU A 273 -0.03 -1.58 -14.65
N ALA A 274 -0.64 -0.53 -14.11
CA ALA A 274 -0.06 0.31 -13.08
C ALA A 274 0.18 -0.48 -11.78
N LYS A 275 -0.74 -1.37 -11.40
CA LYS A 275 -0.57 -2.32 -10.29
C LYS A 275 0.58 -3.30 -10.55
N GLU A 276 0.70 -3.84 -11.75
CA GLU A 276 1.80 -4.75 -12.09
C GLU A 276 3.15 -4.04 -12.05
N PHE A 277 3.23 -2.76 -12.47
CA PHE A 277 4.44 -1.95 -12.29
C PHE A 277 4.85 -1.90 -10.81
N CYS A 278 3.92 -1.56 -9.93
CA CYS A 278 4.15 -1.52 -8.50
C CYS A 278 4.58 -2.89 -7.95
N ALA A 279 3.94 -3.97 -8.39
CA ALA A 279 4.26 -5.32 -7.98
C ALA A 279 5.66 -5.76 -8.42
N ARG A 280 6.09 -5.41 -9.65
CA ARG A 280 7.46 -5.68 -10.12
C ARG A 280 8.49 -4.91 -9.31
N LEU A 281 8.22 -3.63 -9.06
CA LEU A 281 9.10 -2.80 -8.25
C LEU A 281 9.23 -3.35 -6.83
N SER A 282 8.11 -3.79 -6.24
CA SER A 282 8.09 -4.42 -4.92
C SER A 282 8.92 -5.72 -4.88
N ARG A 283 8.72 -6.61 -5.84
CA ARG A 283 9.49 -7.87 -5.93
C ARG A 283 11.00 -7.63 -6.05
N GLN A 284 11.40 -6.62 -6.84
CA GLN A 284 12.80 -6.31 -7.06
C GLN A 284 13.48 -5.67 -5.86
N THR A 285 12.73 -4.87 -5.09
CA THR A 285 13.28 -4.06 -3.99
C THR A 285 13.11 -4.70 -2.62
N GLY A 286 12.18 -5.65 -2.49
CA GLY A 286 11.72 -6.17 -1.19
C GLY A 286 10.93 -5.15 -0.38
N LYS A 287 10.50 -4.03 -0.99
CA LYS A 287 9.68 -2.97 -0.37
C LYS A 287 8.25 -3.07 -0.89
N THR A 288 7.29 -2.43 -0.21
CA THR A 288 5.89 -2.47 -0.61
C THR A 288 5.51 -1.22 -1.41
N TYR A 289 5.64 -1.29 -2.74
CA TYR A 289 5.15 -0.27 -3.67
C TYR A 289 3.72 -0.58 -4.11
N ARG A 290 2.89 0.45 -4.18
CA ARG A 290 1.50 0.37 -4.65
C ARG A 290 1.03 1.68 -5.26
N LEU A 291 -0.16 1.71 -5.81
CA LEU A 291 -0.84 2.96 -6.12
C LEU A 291 -1.21 3.69 -4.81
N PRO A 292 -1.29 5.03 -4.82
CA PRO A 292 -1.84 5.77 -3.68
C PRO A 292 -3.30 5.40 -3.45
N THR A 293 -3.75 5.38 -2.20
CA THR A 293 -5.18 5.52 -1.95
C THR A 293 -5.63 6.92 -2.35
N GLU A 294 -6.92 7.10 -2.62
CA GLU A 294 -7.46 8.41 -2.97
C GLU A 294 -7.18 9.45 -1.88
N ALA A 295 -7.27 9.03 -0.61
CA ALA A 295 -6.99 9.91 0.53
C ALA A 295 -5.50 10.28 0.64
N GLU A 296 -4.59 9.35 0.42
CA GLU A 296 -3.15 9.63 0.38
C GLU A 296 -2.80 10.58 -0.76
N TRP A 297 -3.41 10.35 -1.93
CA TRP A 297 -3.23 11.22 -3.08
C TRP A 297 -3.67 12.65 -2.77
N GLU A 298 -4.90 12.84 -2.25
CA GLU A 298 -5.42 14.18 -1.95
C GLU A 298 -4.66 14.85 -0.81
N TYR A 299 -4.27 14.10 0.24
CA TYR A 299 -3.44 14.60 1.32
C TYR A 299 -2.11 15.13 0.81
N ALA A 300 -1.43 14.36 -0.05
CA ALA A 300 -0.18 14.79 -0.67
C ALA A 300 -0.38 15.98 -1.63
N ALA A 301 -1.45 16.01 -2.43
CA ALA A 301 -1.77 17.10 -3.34
C ALA A 301 -2.01 18.42 -2.60
N ARG A 302 -2.63 18.36 -1.43
CA ARG A 302 -2.84 19.52 -0.54
C ARG A 302 -1.56 19.98 0.17
N GLY A 303 -0.47 19.23 0.11
CA GLY A 303 0.79 19.55 0.78
C GLY A 303 0.97 18.89 2.15
N GLY A 304 0.16 17.87 2.48
CA GLY A 304 0.24 17.14 3.73
C GLY A 304 0.08 18.04 4.96
N ASN A 305 0.91 17.83 5.98
CA ASN A 305 0.98 18.68 7.18
C ASN A 305 1.60 20.07 6.93
N ARG A 306 2.08 20.33 5.69
CA ARG A 306 2.58 21.65 5.24
C ARG A 306 1.61 22.35 4.32
N SER A 307 0.33 21.91 4.29
CA SER A 307 -0.70 22.46 3.41
C SER A 307 -0.85 23.97 3.56
N GLU A 308 -0.86 24.68 2.44
CA GLU A 308 -1.08 26.13 2.35
C GLU A 308 -2.55 26.48 2.06
N GLY A 309 -3.44 25.48 2.01
CA GLY A 309 -4.87 25.67 1.75
C GLY A 309 -5.15 26.26 0.37
N THR A 310 -4.50 25.76 -0.67
CA THR A 310 -4.62 26.26 -2.05
C THR A 310 -5.61 25.42 -2.89
N LYS A 311 -6.21 26.04 -3.90
CA LYS A 311 -7.19 25.41 -4.81
C LYS A 311 -6.56 24.28 -5.64
N TYR A 312 -5.32 24.51 -6.11
CA TYR A 312 -4.53 23.56 -6.88
C TYR A 312 -3.32 23.10 -6.06
N SER A 313 -2.72 22.01 -6.43
CA SER A 313 -1.52 21.51 -5.75
C SER A 313 -0.35 22.48 -5.90
N GLY A 314 -0.01 23.19 -4.83
CA GLY A 314 1.07 24.17 -4.78
C GLY A 314 0.69 25.60 -5.17
N GLY A 315 -0.61 25.94 -5.39
CA GLY A 315 -0.96 27.33 -5.67
C GLY A 315 -2.42 27.63 -5.94
N TRP A 316 -2.71 28.93 -6.07
CA TRP A 316 -4.02 29.46 -6.44
C TRP A 316 -4.18 29.64 -7.95
N SER A 317 -3.08 29.90 -8.67
CA SER A 317 -3.05 30.05 -10.13
C SER A 317 -2.80 28.69 -10.77
N VAL A 318 -3.71 28.22 -11.59
CA VAL A 318 -3.56 26.97 -12.34
C VAL A 318 -2.36 27.04 -13.30
N ASP A 319 -2.08 28.18 -13.90
CA ASP A 319 -1.01 28.38 -14.85
C ASP A 319 0.39 28.15 -14.25
N ASP A 320 0.54 28.38 -12.94
CA ASP A 320 1.81 28.22 -12.25
C ASP A 320 2.12 26.77 -11.92
N VAL A 321 1.08 25.93 -11.73
CA VAL A 321 1.19 24.60 -11.12
C VAL A 321 0.75 23.45 -12.01
N ALA A 322 0.03 23.73 -13.10
CA ALA A 322 -0.58 22.69 -13.94
C ALA A 322 -0.29 22.87 -15.45
N TRP A 323 -0.16 21.75 -16.13
CA TRP A 323 -0.34 21.62 -17.57
C TRP A 323 -1.77 21.16 -17.83
N TYR A 324 -2.61 22.02 -18.41
CA TYR A 324 -4.04 21.79 -18.63
C TYR A 324 -4.45 22.33 -20.00
N ASP A 325 -5.71 22.20 -20.42
CA ASP A 325 -6.19 22.61 -21.76
C ASP A 325 -5.77 24.03 -22.17
N GLY A 326 -5.79 24.96 -21.20
CA GLY A 326 -5.47 26.37 -21.45
C GLY A 326 -4.01 26.66 -21.77
N ASN A 327 -3.05 25.79 -21.44
CA ASN A 327 -1.61 26.06 -21.61
C ASN A 327 -0.75 24.88 -22.10
N SER A 328 -1.34 23.70 -22.28
CA SER A 328 -0.62 22.45 -22.60
C SER A 328 -0.19 22.33 -24.08
N ASN A 329 -0.70 23.16 -24.97
CA ASN A 329 -0.54 23.00 -26.42
C ASN A 329 -0.99 21.60 -26.91
N SER A 330 -2.08 21.08 -26.34
CA SER A 330 -2.67 19.76 -26.66
C SER A 330 -1.70 18.58 -26.50
N SER A 331 -0.84 18.61 -25.49
CA SER A 331 0.17 17.58 -25.23
C SER A 331 0.50 17.47 -23.73
N THR A 332 0.98 16.30 -23.27
CA THR A 332 1.69 16.19 -22.01
C THR A 332 3.03 16.93 -22.08
N HIS A 333 3.58 17.24 -20.94
CA HIS A 333 4.87 17.90 -20.78
C HIS A 333 5.82 17.07 -19.93
N VAL A 334 7.11 17.41 -19.98
CA VAL A 334 8.13 16.82 -19.11
C VAL A 334 7.71 17.01 -17.64
N CYS A 335 7.73 15.93 -16.87
CA CYS A 335 7.35 15.95 -15.46
C CYS A 335 8.22 16.94 -14.66
N GLY A 336 7.63 17.61 -13.68
CA GLY A 336 8.35 18.51 -12.79
C GLY A 336 8.70 19.86 -13.36
N THR A 337 8.06 20.31 -14.46
CA THR A 337 8.34 21.60 -15.11
C THR A 337 7.45 22.74 -14.63
N LYS A 338 6.41 22.45 -13.87
CA LYS A 338 5.60 23.44 -13.13
C LYS A 338 6.05 23.52 -11.66
N ARG A 339 5.46 24.43 -10.89
CA ARG A 339 5.80 24.60 -9.48
C ARG A 339 5.30 23.42 -8.65
N ALA A 340 6.18 22.89 -7.77
CA ALA A 340 5.83 21.87 -6.78
C ALA A 340 4.93 22.43 -5.67
N ASN A 341 4.25 21.53 -4.98
CA ASN A 341 3.56 21.87 -3.73
C ASN A 341 4.54 21.96 -2.53
N ALA A 342 4.01 22.23 -1.34
CA ALA A 342 4.80 22.42 -0.12
C ALA A 342 5.61 21.18 0.33
N LEU A 343 5.28 19.99 -0.18
CA LEU A 343 6.07 18.76 0.02
C LEU A 343 7.19 18.59 -1.01
N GLY A 344 7.23 19.39 -2.06
CA GLY A 344 8.14 19.20 -3.19
C GLY A 344 7.65 18.15 -4.19
N VAL A 345 6.35 17.85 -4.22
CA VAL A 345 5.71 16.95 -5.17
C VAL A 345 5.15 17.77 -6.32
N TYR A 346 5.37 17.32 -7.55
CA TYR A 346 5.01 18.02 -8.79
C TYR A 346 3.82 17.35 -9.48
N ASP A 347 3.19 18.10 -10.37
CA ASP A 347 2.20 17.65 -11.35
C ASP A 347 0.98 16.92 -10.71
N MET A 348 0.68 17.21 -9.43
CA MET A 348 -0.57 16.74 -8.81
C MET A 348 -1.78 17.63 -9.18
N SER A 349 -1.58 18.54 -10.13
CA SER A 349 -2.59 19.29 -10.85
C SER A 349 -2.18 19.30 -12.32
N GLY A 350 -2.97 18.68 -13.21
CA GLY A 350 -2.74 18.62 -14.65
C GLY A 350 -1.73 17.53 -15.09
N ASN A 351 -1.20 17.68 -16.27
CA ASN A 351 -0.33 16.78 -17.02
C ASN A 351 -1.03 15.46 -17.38
N VAL A 352 -1.11 14.48 -16.48
CA VAL A 352 -1.95 13.27 -16.65
C VAL A 352 -2.81 13.00 -15.42
N TYR A 353 -4.01 12.49 -15.63
CA TYR A 353 -4.76 11.85 -14.55
C TYR A 353 -3.97 10.71 -13.95
N GLU A 354 -4.13 10.50 -12.66
CA GLU A 354 -3.42 9.48 -11.93
C GLU A 354 -4.36 8.45 -11.33
N TRP A 355 -4.09 7.18 -11.63
CA TRP A 355 -4.80 6.06 -11.02
C TRP A 355 -4.56 6.00 -9.51
N CYS A 356 -5.64 5.87 -8.74
CA CYS A 356 -5.62 5.51 -7.32
C CYS A 356 -6.06 4.06 -7.12
N GLU A 357 -5.76 3.53 -5.93
CA GLU A 357 -6.12 2.16 -5.53
C GLU A 357 -7.63 1.95 -5.44
N ASP A 358 -8.37 2.99 -5.05
CA ASP A 358 -9.76 2.95 -4.62
C ASP A 358 -10.73 2.74 -5.79
N TRP A 359 -11.84 2.04 -5.50
CA TRP A 359 -13.01 2.08 -6.36
C TRP A 359 -13.68 3.44 -6.30
N TYR A 360 -14.06 3.98 -7.45
CA TYR A 360 -14.81 5.21 -7.55
C TYR A 360 -16.23 5.01 -7.03
N GLY A 361 -16.61 5.84 -6.06
CA GLY A 361 -17.92 5.81 -5.41
C GLY A 361 -18.09 6.99 -4.45
N PRO A 362 -19.24 7.09 -3.79
CA PRO A 362 -19.49 8.13 -2.80
C PRO A 362 -18.53 8.00 -1.61
N TYR A 363 -18.20 9.11 -0.98
CA TYR A 363 -17.45 9.10 0.26
C TYR A 363 -18.23 8.43 1.39
N LEU A 364 -17.62 7.45 2.05
CA LEU A 364 -18.22 6.71 3.16
C LEU A 364 -17.97 7.46 4.47
N SER A 365 -19.02 7.88 5.16
CA SER A 365 -18.94 8.72 6.37
C SER A 365 -18.21 8.06 7.54
N TYR A 366 -18.12 6.73 7.57
CA TYR A 366 -17.46 5.94 8.61
C TYR A 366 -16.02 5.56 8.29
N ASP A 367 -15.60 5.69 7.03
CA ASP A 367 -14.25 5.35 6.58
C ASP A 367 -13.37 6.61 6.58
N THR A 368 -12.85 6.96 7.76
CA THR A 368 -12.10 8.21 7.98
C THR A 368 -10.63 8.00 8.36
N ASN A 369 -10.23 6.78 8.72
CA ASN A 369 -8.86 6.47 9.10
C ASN A 369 -8.21 5.57 8.06
N ASN A 370 -7.25 6.11 7.30
CA ASN A 370 -6.61 5.45 6.15
C ASN A 370 -7.65 4.89 5.16
N PRO A 371 -8.63 5.70 4.71
CA PRO A 371 -9.74 5.21 3.94
C PRO A 371 -9.27 4.58 2.62
N ARG A 372 -9.99 3.55 2.20
CA ARG A 372 -9.73 2.82 0.95
C ARG A 372 -10.92 2.86 -0.01
N GLY A 373 -11.91 3.72 0.29
CA GLY A 373 -13.09 3.91 -0.53
C GLY A 373 -14.05 2.72 -0.52
N ALA A 374 -14.84 2.58 -1.58
CA ALA A 374 -15.79 1.50 -1.74
C ALA A 374 -15.09 0.15 -1.88
N SER A 375 -15.69 -0.92 -1.33
CA SER A 375 -15.15 -2.29 -1.41
C SER A 375 -15.23 -2.91 -2.81
N SER A 376 -16.11 -2.36 -3.68
CA SER A 376 -16.30 -2.79 -5.06
C SER A 376 -16.82 -1.64 -5.91
N GLY A 377 -16.67 -1.73 -7.24
CA GLY A 377 -17.14 -0.72 -8.17
C GLY A 377 -16.92 -1.15 -9.61
N GLN A 378 -17.31 -0.28 -10.54
CA GLN A 378 -17.07 -0.49 -11.99
C GLN A 378 -15.92 0.38 -12.51
N ALA A 379 -15.53 1.42 -11.74
CA ALA A 379 -14.48 2.35 -12.09
C ALA A 379 -13.50 2.52 -10.93
N ARG A 380 -12.22 2.72 -11.23
CA ARG A 380 -11.19 3.13 -10.29
C ARG A 380 -11.05 4.64 -10.26
N VAL A 381 -10.67 5.19 -9.12
CA VAL A 381 -10.50 6.63 -8.95
C VAL A 381 -9.36 7.16 -9.81
N LEU A 382 -9.62 8.29 -10.46
CA LEU A 382 -8.68 9.13 -11.17
C LEU A 382 -8.60 10.50 -10.50
N ARG A 383 -7.40 11.04 -10.35
CA ARG A 383 -7.17 12.32 -9.68
C ARG A 383 -6.25 13.23 -10.48
N GLY A 384 -6.32 14.54 -10.20
CA GLY A 384 -5.36 15.54 -10.69
C GLY A 384 -5.74 16.27 -11.97
N GLY A 385 -6.65 15.74 -12.77
CA GLY A 385 -6.87 16.28 -14.13
C GLY A 385 -5.73 15.93 -15.07
N SER A 386 -5.79 16.41 -16.32
CA SER A 386 -4.75 16.18 -17.31
C SER A 386 -4.57 17.36 -18.26
N TRP A 387 -3.61 17.28 -19.16
CA TRP A 387 -3.27 18.28 -20.16
C TRP A 387 -4.45 18.70 -21.06
N ILE A 388 -5.51 17.90 -21.15
CA ILE A 388 -6.70 18.16 -21.99
C ILE A 388 -7.92 18.61 -21.18
N ASN A 389 -7.81 18.63 -19.86
CA ASN A 389 -8.91 18.96 -18.96
C ASN A 389 -8.94 20.46 -18.65
N TYR A 390 -10.09 20.95 -18.22
CA TYR A 390 -10.24 22.34 -17.81
C TYR A 390 -9.56 22.59 -16.46
N ALA A 391 -9.32 23.86 -16.15
CA ALA A 391 -8.76 24.26 -14.84
C ALA A 391 -9.57 23.73 -13.65
N SER A 392 -10.91 23.67 -13.76
CA SER A 392 -11.81 23.11 -12.75
C SER A 392 -11.45 21.67 -12.37
N ASP A 393 -10.96 20.89 -13.30
CA ASP A 393 -10.69 19.46 -13.14
C ASP A 393 -9.29 19.20 -12.55
N CYS A 394 -8.43 20.23 -12.54
CA CYS A 394 -7.10 20.19 -11.95
C CYS A 394 -7.08 20.55 -10.44
N ARG A 395 -8.24 20.82 -9.82
CA ARG A 395 -8.36 21.11 -8.39
C ARG A 395 -7.96 19.90 -7.53
N VAL A 396 -7.39 20.16 -6.36
CA VAL A 396 -6.96 19.07 -5.46
C VAL A 396 -8.11 18.18 -4.98
N ALA A 397 -9.34 18.70 -4.94
CA ALA A 397 -10.52 17.94 -4.54
C ALA A 397 -11.24 17.24 -5.70
N PHE A 398 -10.97 17.64 -6.96
CA PHE A 398 -11.63 17.07 -8.12
C PHE A 398 -11.32 15.57 -8.24
N ARG A 399 -12.33 14.80 -8.58
CA ARG A 399 -12.25 13.37 -8.73
C ARG A 399 -12.98 12.90 -9.98
N ASP A 400 -12.48 11.84 -10.58
CA ASP A 400 -13.09 11.18 -11.74
C ASP A 400 -12.91 9.67 -11.61
N GLY A 401 -13.47 8.90 -12.52
CA GLY A 401 -13.38 7.45 -12.53
C GLY A 401 -13.19 6.87 -13.93
N GLY A 402 -12.35 5.85 -14.03
CA GLY A 402 -12.14 5.08 -15.26
C GLY A 402 -12.31 3.59 -15.02
N THR A 403 -12.83 2.83 -16.01
CA THR A 403 -12.83 1.37 -15.92
C THR A 403 -11.39 0.85 -15.77
N PRO A 404 -11.14 -0.25 -15.00
CA PRO A 404 -9.78 -0.70 -14.71
C PRO A 404 -8.93 -1.01 -15.96
N ASP A 405 -9.56 -1.34 -17.07
CA ASP A 405 -8.92 -1.61 -18.37
C ASP A 405 -8.76 -0.37 -19.25
N ALA A 406 -9.30 0.79 -18.85
CA ALA A 406 -9.22 2.02 -19.64
C ALA A 406 -7.78 2.45 -19.89
N ARG A 407 -7.50 2.87 -21.12
CA ARG A 407 -6.23 3.46 -21.55
C ARG A 407 -6.49 4.75 -22.30
N SER A 408 -5.85 5.84 -21.89
CA SER A 408 -6.01 7.13 -22.52
C SER A 408 -4.69 7.87 -22.59
N TYR A 409 -4.54 8.77 -23.55
CA TYR A 409 -3.40 9.67 -23.68
C TYR A 409 -3.30 10.72 -22.54
N GLY A 410 -4.28 10.77 -21.68
CA GLY A 410 -4.31 11.64 -20.50
C GLY A 410 -4.35 10.89 -19.17
N ILE A 411 -4.11 9.57 -19.16
CA ILE A 411 -4.15 8.76 -17.93
C ILE A 411 -2.80 8.07 -17.72
N GLY A 412 -2.18 8.36 -16.59
CA GLY A 412 -0.98 7.75 -16.06
C GLY A 412 -1.12 7.41 -14.58
N PHE A 413 -0.03 7.45 -13.83
CA PHE A 413 -0.04 7.15 -12.40
C PHE A 413 1.25 7.59 -11.71
N ARG A 414 1.24 7.65 -10.40
CA ARG A 414 2.42 7.69 -9.52
C ARG A 414 2.39 6.56 -8.52
N VAL A 415 3.53 6.30 -7.87
CA VAL A 415 3.65 5.22 -6.90
C VAL A 415 3.71 5.76 -5.48
N VAL A 416 3.27 4.94 -4.55
CA VAL A 416 3.44 5.11 -3.10
C VAL A 416 4.24 3.93 -2.56
N LEU A 417 5.09 4.19 -1.58
CA LEU A 417 5.77 3.17 -0.79
C LEU A 417 5.28 3.27 0.65
N VAL A 418 4.88 2.14 1.21
CA VAL A 418 4.56 2.03 2.63
C VAL A 418 5.87 1.93 3.42
N PRO A 419 6.09 2.79 4.45
CA PRO A 419 7.33 2.80 5.24
C PRO A 419 7.62 1.51 5.97
#